data_afa6a11fcae5e2168423c5920900df1b
#
_entry.id   afa6a11fcae5e2168423c5920900df1b
#
_cell.length_a   1.000
_cell.length_b   1.000
_cell.length_c   1.000
_cell.angle_alpha   90.00
_cell.angle_beta   90.00
_cell.angle_gamma   90.00
#
_symmetry.space_group_name_H-M   'P 1'
#
loop_
_entity.id
_entity.type
_entity.pdbx_description
1 polymer ?
#
loop_
_entity_poly.entity_id
_entity_poly.type
_entity_poly.pdbx_seq_one_letter_code
_entity_poly.pdbx_strand_id
1 'polypeptide(L)'
;MSTQGSTQSSTLVGVVVAILIIGAVGTLGYYQFEVAGQQTSTTSTSTAPAVTCPSSACKEVNITSGAATPPSGWSGSGKTTYGFTPDTITLVIGVNNTILWTNNDASVHTATSDTAGVFDSGPLNQGQTYQFTFTTAGTYTYHCTYHAWMQGTVIVKGA
;
A
#
# COMPACT_ATOMS: atom_id res chain seq x y z
N MET A 1 -36.72 -11.16 -20.70
CA MET A 1 -36.94 -9.74 -21.10
C MET A 1 -36.06 -8.89 -20.24
N SER A 2 -34.95 -8.46 -20.80
CA SER A 2 -33.93 -7.64 -20.12
C SER A 2 -34.23 -6.20 -20.39
N THR A 3 -34.25 -5.36 -19.37
CA THR A 3 -34.18 -3.91 -19.54
C THR A 3 -32.90 -3.42 -18.91
N GLN A 4 -31.96 -3.07 -19.77
CA GLN A 4 -30.77 -2.30 -19.41
C GLN A 4 -31.19 -0.84 -19.16
N GLY A 5 -30.96 -0.34 -17.95
CA GLY A 5 -30.99 1.07 -17.63
C GLY A 5 -29.61 1.67 -17.83
N SER A 6 -29.40 2.37 -18.93
CA SER A 6 -28.21 3.18 -19.13
C SER A 6 -28.36 4.49 -18.38
N THR A 7 -27.61 4.69 -17.32
CA THR A 7 -27.43 6.02 -16.69
C THR A 7 -26.39 6.80 -17.50
N GLN A 8 -26.87 7.73 -18.32
CA GLN A 8 -26.02 8.75 -18.93
C GLN A 8 -25.55 9.73 -17.84
N SER A 9 -24.27 9.78 -17.60
CA SER A 9 -23.64 10.82 -16.80
C SER A 9 -23.52 12.07 -17.65
N SER A 10 -24.31 13.09 -17.34
CA SER A 10 -24.22 14.40 -17.95
C SER A 10 -23.01 15.15 -17.42
N THR A 11 -21.99 15.30 -18.25
CA THR A 11 -20.84 16.15 -17.94
C THR A 11 -21.24 17.59 -18.17
N LEU A 12 -21.58 18.32 -17.11
CA LEU A 12 -21.73 19.77 -17.13
C LEU A 12 -20.36 20.43 -17.14
N VAL A 13 -19.89 20.82 -18.31
CA VAL A 13 -18.75 21.71 -18.46
C VAL A 13 -19.21 23.13 -18.16
N GLY A 14 -18.97 23.56 -16.91
CA GLY A 14 -19.19 24.96 -16.52
C GLY A 14 -18.00 25.82 -16.96
N VAL A 15 -18.19 26.59 -18.04
CA VAL A 15 -17.25 27.63 -18.45
C VAL A 15 -17.56 28.87 -17.64
N VAL A 16 -16.73 29.24 -16.68
CA VAL A 16 -16.80 30.53 -15.98
C VAL A 16 -15.91 31.51 -16.76
N VAL A 17 -16.52 32.41 -17.49
CA VAL A 17 -15.85 33.53 -18.17
C VAL A 17 -15.78 34.70 -17.19
N ALA A 18 -14.62 34.96 -16.62
CA ALA A 18 -14.35 36.18 -15.87
C ALA A 18 -13.75 37.22 -16.82
N ILE A 19 -14.53 38.27 -17.09
CA ILE A 19 -14.07 39.42 -17.90
C ILE A 19 -13.53 40.48 -16.96
N LEU A 20 -12.19 40.64 -16.92
CA LEU A 20 -11.56 41.78 -16.27
C LEU A 20 -11.32 42.87 -17.32
N ILE A 21 -12.03 43.98 -17.18
CA ILE A 21 -11.80 45.19 -17.99
C ILE A 21 -10.80 46.07 -17.25
N ILE A 22 -9.55 46.09 -17.69
CA ILE A 22 -8.57 47.07 -17.23
C ILE A 22 -8.55 48.20 -18.27
N GLY A 23 -9.18 49.29 -17.92
CA GLY A 23 -9.20 50.48 -18.76
C GLY A 23 -8.03 51.39 -18.48
N ALA A 24 -7.13 51.54 -19.45
CA ALA A 24 -6.41 52.79 -19.72
C ALA A 24 -5.82 52.72 -21.13
N VAL A 25 -6.30 53.57 -21.99
CA VAL A 25 -5.72 54.00 -23.28
C VAL A 25 -5.40 52.87 -24.29
N GLY A 26 -6.37 52.55 -25.13
CA GLY A 26 -6.15 52.36 -26.56
C GLY A 26 -6.00 50.96 -27.12
N THR A 27 -6.03 49.88 -26.36
CA THR A 27 -6.07 48.52 -26.91
C THR A 27 -6.86 47.57 -26.00
N LEU A 28 -7.98 47.05 -26.53
CA LEU A 28 -8.76 46.00 -25.89
C LEU A 28 -8.02 44.67 -26.05
N GLY A 29 -7.34 44.25 -25.01
CA GLY A 29 -6.75 42.90 -24.93
C GLY A 29 -7.68 42.01 -24.13
N TYR A 30 -8.20 40.97 -24.77
CA TYR A 30 -8.92 39.90 -24.09
C TYR A 30 -7.90 38.87 -23.60
N TYR A 31 -7.76 38.77 -22.31
CA TYR A 31 -6.99 37.65 -21.70
C TYR A 31 -7.99 36.55 -21.37
N GLN A 32 -7.89 35.42 -22.05
CA GLN A 32 -8.54 34.20 -21.63
C GLN A 32 -7.67 33.57 -20.54
N PHE A 33 -8.12 33.64 -19.30
CA PHE A 33 -7.54 32.87 -18.21
C PHE A 33 -8.25 31.52 -18.18
N GLU A 34 -7.60 30.50 -18.73
CA GLU A 34 -8.02 29.14 -18.53
C GLU A 34 -7.72 28.78 -17.10
N VAL A 35 -8.75 28.78 -16.25
CA VAL A 35 -8.65 28.09 -14.95
C VAL A 35 -8.53 26.61 -15.26
N ALA A 36 -7.30 26.10 -15.21
CA ALA A 36 -7.00 24.68 -15.31
C ALA A 36 -7.89 23.92 -14.34
N GLY A 37 -8.61 22.95 -14.87
CA GLY A 37 -9.74 22.27 -14.28
C GLY A 37 -9.53 21.86 -12.84
N GLN A 38 -10.60 21.98 -12.08
CA GLN A 38 -10.79 21.19 -10.88
C GLN A 38 -10.50 19.73 -11.25
N GLN A 39 -9.44 19.20 -10.67
CA GLN A 39 -9.25 17.77 -10.65
C GLN A 39 -10.47 17.19 -9.93
N THR A 40 -11.44 16.76 -10.71
CA THR A 40 -12.40 15.78 -10.22
C THR A 40 -11.55 14.60 -9.78
N SER A 41 -11.44 14.40 -8.48
CA SER A 41 -10.93 13.17 -7.91
C SER A 41 -11.84 12.05 -8.41
N THR A 42 -11.53 11.53 -9.59
CA THR A 42 -12.01 10.22 -9.96
C THR A 42 -11.33 9.30 -8.97
N THR A 43 -12.08 8.79 -8.02
CA THR A 43 -11.70 7.63 -7.23
C THR A 43 -11.51 6.51 -8.26
N SER A 44 -10.32 6.45 -8.84
CA SER A 44 -9.85 5.26 -9.53
C SER A 44 -9.74 4.22 -8.44
N THR A 45 -10.75 3.37 -8.36
CA THR A 45 -10.59 2.07 -7.73
C THR A 45 -9.60 1.32 -8.62
N SER A 46 -8.32 1.62 -8.43
CA SER A 46 -7.22 0.84 -8.99
C SER A 46 -7.28 -0.49 -8.26
N THR A 47 -8.05 -1.41 -8.82
CA THR A 47 -7.87 -2.81 -8.53
C THR A 47 -6.54 -3.18 -9.19
N ALA A 48 -5.43 -2.88 -8.50
CA ALA A 48 -4.15 -3.43 -8.87
C ALA A 48 -4.35 -4.95 -8.96
N PRO A 49 -3.86 -5.63 -10.01
CA PRO A 49 -3.94 -7.07 -10.09
C PRO A 49 -3.34 -7.62 -8.80
N ALA A 50 -4.09 -8.52 -8.14
CA ALA A 50 -3.60 -9.18 -6.93
C ALA A 50 -2.26 -9.82 -7.28
N VAL A 51 -1.19 -9.36 -6.64
CA VAL A 51 0.12 -9.97 -6.78
C VAL A 51 0.00 -11.35 -6.16
N THR A 52 -0.11 -12.37 -7.00
CA THR A 52 -0.15 -13.74 -6.55
C THR A 52 1.27 -14.27 -6.45
N CYS A 53 1.57 -14.86 -5.31
CA CYS A 53 2.80 -15.56 -5.05
C CYS A 53 2.68 -16.97 -5.69
N PRO A 54 3.40 -17.29 -6.79
CA PRO A 54 3.41 -18.67 -7.27
C PRO A 54 3.99 -19.55 -6.19
N SER A 55 3.23 -20.53 -5.72
CA SER A 55 3.45 -21.31 -4.50
C SER A 55 4.79 -22.06 -4.43
N SER A 56 5.50 -22.18 -5.55
CA SER A 56 6.81 -22.85 -5.63
C SER A 56 8.00 -21.90 -5.43
N ALA A 57 7.87 -20.62 -5.75
CA ALA A 57 8.99 -19.66 -5.75
C ALA A 57 8.87 -18.59 -4.66
N CYS A 58 7.75 -18.52 -3.96
CA CYS A 58 7.40 -17.47 -3.04
C CYS A 58 6.72 -18.06 -1.80
N LYS A 59 6.85 -17.38 -0.67
CA LYS A 59 6.17 -17.67 0.59
C LYS A 59 5.31 -16.48 0.99
N GLU A 60 4.19 -16.75 1.66
CA GLU A 60 3.26 -15.73 2.10
C GLU A 60 3.35 -15.49 3.61
N VAL A 61 3.25 -14.23 4.00
CA VAL A 61 3.06 -13.78 5.38
C VAL A 61 1.82 -12.90 5.42
N ASN A 62 0.86 -13.27 6.25
CA ASN A 62 -0.36 -12.50 6.44
C ASN A 62 -0.23 -11.62 7.68
N ILE A 63 -0.59 -10.34 7.56
CA ILE A 63 -0.90 -9.49 8.70
C ILE A 63 -2.36 -9.79 9.06
N THR A 64 -2.57 -10.37 10.24
CA THR A 64 -3.87 -10.93 10.59
C THR A 64 -4.85 -9.86 11.03
N SER A 65 -6.14 -10.10 10.81
CA SER A 65 -7.19 -9.23 11.35
C SER A 65 -7.07 -9.08 12.87
N GLY A 66 -7.18 -7.85 13.35
CA GLY A 66 -7.00 -7.51 14.76
C GLY A 66 -5.55 -7.30 15.20
N ALA A 67 -4.58 -7.35 14.29
CA ALA A 67 -3.16 -7.17 14.58
C ALA A 67 -2.82 -5.81 15.21
N ALA A 68 -3.64 -4.79 14.96
CA ALA A 68 -3.50 -3.46 15.57
C ALA A 68 -3.82 -3.42 17.07
N THR A 69 -4.42 -4.47 17.62
CA THR A 69 -4.67 -4.57 19.05
C THR A 69 -3.55 -5.36 19.73
N PRO A 70 -2.88 -4.82 20.77
CA PRO A 70 -1.80 -5.57 21.41
C PRO A 70 -2.34 -6.85 22.03
N PRO A 71 -1.53 -7.96 22.03
CA PRO A 71 -1.97 -9.19 22.63
C PRO A 71 -2.17 -9.04 24.14
N SER A 72 -3.09 -9.82 24.71
CA SER A 72 -3.38 -9.80 26.14
C SER A 72 -2.10 -10.03 26.97
N GLY A 73 -1.87 -9.16 27.93
CA GLY A 73 -0.69 -9.22 28.81
C GLY A 73 0.58 -8.58 28.23
N TRP A 74 0.53 -7.95 27.07
CA TRP A 74 1.68 -7.20 26.56
C TRP A 74 1.93 -5.94 27.40
N SER A 75 3.15 -5.81 27.96
CA SER A 75 3.49 -4.77 28.93
C SER A 75 4.17 -3.53 28.31
N GLY A 76 4.09 -3.36 26.99
CA GLY A 76 4.74 -2.23 26.29
C GLY A 76 6.18 -2.51 25.87
N SER A 77 6.72 -3.69 26.14
CA SER A 77 8.05 -4.09 25.72
C SER A 77 8.11 -5.59 25.41
N GLY A 78 9.11 -5.97 24.62
CA GLY A 78 9.37 -7.35 24.24
C GLY A 78 8.76 -7.75 22.90
N LYS A 79 9.40 -8.74 22.30
CA LYS A 79 8.95 -9.34 21.05
C LYS A 79 7.73 -10.19 21.28
N THR A 80 6.72 -10.06 20.44
CA THR A 80 5.61 -11.00 20.37
C THR A 80 5.52 -11.58 18.97
N THR A 81 4.97 -12.78 18.88
CA THR A 81 4.69 -13.46 17.61
C THR A 81 3.31 -13.08 17.07
N TYR A 82 2.70 -12.02 17.60
CA TYR A 82 1.36 -11.61 17.26
C TYR A 82 1.35 -10.63 16.08
N GLY A 83 0.44 -10.85 15.15
CA GLY A 83 0.15 -9.95 14.04
C GLY A 83 0.68 -10.41 12.70
N PHE A 84 1.85 -11.07 12.63
CA PHE A 84 2.34 -11.72 11.40
C PHE A 84 2.13 -13.24 11.47
N THR A 85 1.62 -13.84 10.38
CA THR A 85 1.38 -15.28 10.31
C THR A 85 1.84 -15.85 8.95
N PRO A 86 2.82 -16.77 8.93
CA PRO A 86 3.66 -17.16 10.07
C PRO A 86 4.56 -16.02 10.56
N ASP A 87 4.89 -16.02 11.85
CA ASP A 87 5.81 -15.07 12.47
C ASP A 87 7.28 -15.36 12.16
N THR A 88 7.58 -16.62 11.91
CA THR A 88 8.90 -17.09 11.48
C THR A 88 8.76 -17.93 10.22
N ILE A 89 9.54 -17.57 9.19
CA ILE A 89 9.50 -18.21 7.90
C ILE A 89 10.92 -18.55 7.41
N THR A 90 11.08 -19.74 6.82
CA THR A 90 12.35 -20.19 6.24
C THR A 90 12.27 -20.18 4.73
N LEU A 91 13.26 -19.57 4.09
CA LEU A 91 13.47 -19.47 2.66
C LEU A 91 14.76 -20.18 2.24
N VAL A 92 14.83 -20.53 0.96
CA VAL A 92 16.04 -21.12 0.33
C VAL A 92 16.32 -20.33 -0.95
N ILE A 93 17.54 -19.79 -1.08
CA ILE A 93 17.95 -19.03 -2.26
C ILE A 93 17.87 -19.93 -3.51
N GLY A 94 17.28 -19.40 -4.59
CA GLY A 94 17.08 -20.13 -5.83
C GLY A 94 15.87 -21.08 -5.86
N VAL A 95 15.19 -21.28 -4.70
CA VAL A 95 13.98 -22.13 -4.63
C VAL A 95 12.75 -21.31 -4.29
N ASN A 96 12.74 -20.61 -3.15
CA ASN A 96 11.59 -19.86 -2.67
C ASN A 96 12.02 -18.63 -1.85
N ASN A 97 12.96 -17.87 -2.35
CA ASN A 97 13.59 -16.76 -1.63
C ASN A 97 12.82 -15.43 -1.72
N THR A 98 11.55 -15.48 -2.06
CA THR A 98 10.66 -14.31 -2.12
C THR A 98 9.56 -14.43 -1.07
N ILE A 99 9.23 -13.34 -0.39
CA ILE A 99 8.07 -13.23 0.50
C ILE A 99 7.08 -12.23 -0.07
N LEU A 100 5.80 -12.55 0.05
CA LEU A 100 4.67 -11.67 -0.16
C LEU A 100 3.99 -11.43 1.19
N TRP A 101 4.05 -10.19 1.70
CA TRP A 101 3.24 -9.77 2.84
C TRP A 101 1.91 -9.24 2.34
N THR A 102 0.82 -9.63 3.02
CA THR A 102 -0.53 -9.16 2.72
C THR A 102 -1.17 -8.60 3.99
N ASN A 103 -1.64 -7.35 3.95
CA ASN A 103 -2.37 -6.80 5.07
C ASN A 103 -3.86 -7.19 5.01
N ASN A 104 -4.27 -8.13 5.87
CA ASN A 104 -5.67 -8.54 6.04
C ASN A 104 -6.37 -7.83 7.21
N ASP A 105 -5.65 -6.94 7.94
CA ASP A 105 -6.25 -6.11 8.98
C ASP A 105 -6.87 -4.84 8.40
N ALA A 106 -7.87 -4.29 9.08
CA ALA A 106 -8.47 -3.01 8.73
C ALA A 106 -7.55 -1.81 8.98
N SER A 107 -6.57 -1.96 9.87
CA SER A 107 -5.58 -0.93 10.21
C SER A 107 -4.40 -0.94 9.26
N VAL A 108 -3.67 0.19 9.22
CA VAL A 108 -2.44 0.32 8.44
C VAL A 108 -1.28 -0.36 9.17
N HIS A 109 -0.49 -1.12 8.45
CA HIS A 109 0.69 -1.81 8.95
C HIS A 109 1.91 -1.58 8.04
N THR A 110 3.08 -2.03 8.50
CA THR A 110 4.30 -2.12 7.68
C THR A 110 4.98 -3.47 7.89
N ALA A 111 5.83 -3.85 6.93
CA ALA A 111 6.84 -4.89 7.11
C ALA A 111 8.21 -4.22 6.89
N THR A 112 8.86 -3.84 7.98
CA THR A 112 10.09 -3.04 7.98
C THR A 112 11.21 -3.81 8.64
N SER A 113 12.33 -4.02 7.94
CA SER A 113 13.51 -4.71 8.47
C SER A 113 14.11 -3.95 9.65
N ASP A 114 14.52 -4.68 10.70
CA ASP A 114 15.29 -4.12 11.81
C ASP A 114 16.70 -3.67 11.36
N THR A 115 17.20 -4.24 10.27
CA THR A 115 18.46 -3.81 9.63
C THR A 115 18.14 -2.77 8.58
N ALA A 116 18.61 -1.55 8.80
CA ALA A 116 18.35 -0.42 7.89
C ALA A 116 18.77 -0.73 6.44
N GLY A 117 17.92 -0.36 5.48
CA GLY A 117 18.20 -0.48 4.06
C GLY A 117 18.02 -1.88 3.45
N VAL A 118 17.58 -2.89 4.23
CA VAL A 118 17.31 -4.23 3.68
C VAL A 118 15.96 -4.24 2.97
N PHE A 119 14.88 -3.98 3.68
CA PHE A 119 13.55 -3.79 3.09
C PHE A 119 12.64 -2.94 3.97
N ASP A 120 11.69 -2.27 3.33
CA ASP A 120 10.62 -1.52 3.95
C ASP A 120 9.42 -1.49 2.99
N SER A 121 8.28 -1.95 3.45
CA SER A 121 7.06 -1.93 2.66
C SER A 121 6.44 -0.53 2.54
N GLY A 122 6.81 0.40 3.41
CA GLY A 122 5.98 1.55 3.69
C GLY A 122 4.60 1.15 4.24
N PRO A 123 3.65 2.11 4.33
CA PRO A 123 2.29 1.85 4.80
C PRO A 123 1.53 0.90 3.89
N LEU A 124 0.99 -0.18 4.44
CA LEU A 124 0.09 -1.12 3.79
C LEU A 124 -1.33 -0.95 4.35
N ASN A 125 -2.25 -0.47 3.55
CA ASN A 125 -3.68 -0.47 3.87
C ASN A 125 -4.26 -1.88 3.71
N GLN A 126 -5.48 -2.09 4.21
CA GLN A 126 -6.18 -3.37 4.06
C GLN A 126 -6.21 -3.84 2.60
N GLY A 127 -5.86 -5.09 2.37
CA GLY A 127 -5.78 -5.73 1.05
C GLY A 127 -4.54 -5.38 0.23
N GLN A 128 -3.68 -4.47 0.72
CA GLN A 128 -2.42 -4.17 0.04
C GLN A 128 -1.35 -5.21 0.36
N THR A 129 -0.43 -5.36 -0.59
CA THR A 129 0.64 -6.35 -0.54
C THR A 129 2.00 -5.69 -0.75
N TYR A 130 3.04 -6.31 -0.19
CA TYR A 130 4.44 -5.97 -0.43
C TYR A 130 5.24 -7.23 -0.69
N GLN A 131 6.12 -7.19 -1.68
CA GLN A 131 6.96 -8.32 -2.05
C GLN A 131 8.44 -7.96 -1.95
N PHE A 132 9.24 -8.89 -1.40
CA PHE A 132 10.70 -8.74 -1.35
C PHE A 132 11.40 -10.07 -1.63
N THR A 133 12.50 -10.03 -2.40
CA THR A 133 13.31 -11.19 -2.75
C THR A 133 14.67 -11.11 -2.04
N PHE A 134 14.98 -12.11 -1.23
CA PHE A 134 16.24 -12.22 -0.50
C PHE A 134 17.31 -12.86 -1.39
N THR A 135 18.46 -12.21 -1.51
CA THR A 135 19.60 -12.67 -2.33
C THR A 135 20.80 -13.13 -1.48
N THR A 136 20.75 -12.90 -0.17
CA THR A 136 21.83 -13.22 0.75
C THR A 136 21.29 -14.09 1.89
N ALA A 137 22.00 -15.16 2.22
CA ALA A 137 21.67 -16.02 3.36
C ALA A 137 21.87 -15.26 4.68
N GLY A 138 20.97 -15.49 5.64
CA GLY A 138 21.01 -14.80 6.93
C GLY A 138 19.71 -14.92 7.69
N THR A 139 19.66 -14.30 8.87
CA THR A 139 18.44 -14.15 9.66
C THR A 139 18.08 -12.67 9.71
N TYR A 140 16.89 -12.37 9.27
CA TYR A 140 16.36 -11.02 9.16
C TYR A 140 15.16 -10.87 10.08
N THR A 141 15.29 -10.04 11.11
CA THR A 141 14.15 -9.64 11.93
C THR A 141 13.48 -8.41 11.34
N TYR A 142 12.18 -8.30 11.53
CA TYR A 142 11.39 -7.18 11.03
C TYR A 142 10.21 -6.89 11.97
N HIS A 143 9.63 -5.71 11.85
CA HIS A 143 8.54 -5.24 12.69
C HIS A 143 7.54 -4.39 11.91
N CYS A 144 6.41 -4.10 12.55
CA CYS A 144 5.51 -3.03 12.11
C CYS A 144 5.89 -1.73 12.81
N THR A 145 6.11 -0.65 12.06
CA THR A 145 6.50 0.65 12.63
C THR A 145 5.39 1.31 13.45
N TYR A 146 4.14 0.94 13.22
CA TYR A 146 2.98 1.46 13.96
C TYR A 146 2.66 0.66 15.23
N HIS A 147 3.09 -0.62 15.31
CA HIS A 147 2.65 -1.55 16.35
C HIS A 147 3.85 -2.31 16.91
N ALA A 148 4.41 -1.82 18.01
CA ALA A 148 5.68 -2.29 18.58
C ALA A 148 5.68 -3.77 19.03
N TRP A 149 4.51 -4.37 19.22
CA TRP A 149 4.36 -5.80 19.55
C TRP A 149 4.49 -6.72 18.34
N MET A 150 4.27 -6.19 17.11
CA MET A 150 4.30 -6.97 15.89
C MET A 150 5.73 -7.14 15.39
N GLN A 151 6.24 -8.36 15.49
CA GLN A 151 7.58 -8.71 15.02
C GLN A 151 7.56 -10.06 14.30
N GLY A 152 8.45 -10.18 13.31
CA GLY A 152 8.61 -11.40 12.55
C GLY A 152 10.08 -11.70 12.26
N THR A 153 10.34 -12.92 11.78
CA THR A 153 11.69 -13.39 11.45
C THR A 153 11.70 -14.13 10.13
N VAL A 154 12.64 -13.79 9.27
CA VAL A 154 12.92 -14.49 8.02
C VAL A 154 14.28 -15.16 8.14
N ILE A 155 14.33 -16.48 7.96
CA ILE A 155 15.57 -17.27 7.92
C ILE A 155 15.83 -17.65 6.47
N VAL A 156 16.88 -17.09 5.88
CA VAL A 156 17.27 -17.35 4.48
C VAL A 156 18.46 -18.30 4.47
N LYS A 157 18.27 -19.46 3.88
CA LYS A 157 19.34 -20.48 3.70
C LYS A 157 19.97 -20.32 2.32
N GLY A 158 21.25 -20.62 2.20
CA GLY A 158 21.92 -20.77 0.91
C GLY A 158 21.27 -21.88 0.07
N ALA A 159 21.61 -21.87 -1.24
CA ALA A 159 21.23 -22.94 -2.16
C ALA A 159 21.95 -24.23 -1.83
#